data_e07f2e77aa16455eac34f0c967f013db
#
_entry.id   e07f2e77aa16455eac34f0c967f013db
#
_cell.length_a   1.000
_cell.length_b   1.000
_cell.length_c   1.000
_cell.angle_alpha   90.00
_cell.angle_beta   90.00
_cell.angle_gamma   90.00
#
_symmetry.space_group_name_H-M   'P 1'
#
loop_
_entity.id
_entity.type
_entity.pdbx_description
1 polymer ?
#
loop_
_entity_poly.entity_id
_entity_poly.type
_entity_poly.pdbx_seq_one_letter_code
_entity_poly.pdbx_strand_id
1 'polypeptide(L)'
;KGKFILENALKYKNINYIGIERFDSVIAKAIKKIPNTIDNLKLIRMNALDIDKVFSKEIDLIYLNFSDPWPKKRWYNRRLTSRIFLDKYDSLFKDTKRIEMKTDNEDLFIYSLETLSEKGYNLSDISFNYHKTHTDIIMSEYEMRFTNEGKNVYHLFAQKK
;
A
#
# COMPACT_ATOMS: atom_id res chain seq x y z
N LYS A 1 11.22 9.19 1.82
CA LYS A 1 10.05 9.06 0.96
C LYS A 1 10.46 8.46 -0.38
N GLY A 2 9.65 7.54 -0.93
CA GLY A 2 9.91 6.91 -2.21
C GLY A 2 10.86 5.71 -2.23
N LYS A 3 11.53 5.37 -1.12
CA LYS A 3 12.50 4.26 -1.07
C LYS A 3 11.88 2.91 -1.45
N PHE A 4 10.75 2.55 -0.86
CA PHE A 4 10.07 1.27 -1.11
C PHE A 4 9.78 1.04 -2.60
N ILE A 5 9.15 2.02 -3.24
CA ILE A 5 8.77 1.88 -4.65
C ILE A 5 9.99 1.89 -5.58
N LEU A 6 11.01 2.69 -5.24
CA LEU A 6 12.27 2.75 -5.99
C LEU A 6 13.02 1.40 -5.94
N GLU A 7 13.19 0.82 -4.76
CA GLU A 7 13.88 -0.46 -4.60
C GLU A 7 13.14 -1.61 -5.28
N ASN A 8 11.81 -1.61 -5.23
CA ASN A 8 11.00 -2.56 -5.99
C ASN A 8 11.21 -2.40 -7.50
N ALA A 9 11.15 -1.18 -8.02
CA ALA A 9 11.36 -0.92 -9.45
C ALA A 9 12.76 -1.31 -9.93
N LEU A 10 13.79 -1.12 -9.10
CA LEU A 10 15.17 -1.53 -9.39
C LEU A 10 15.33 -3.06 -9.37
N LYS A 11 14.68 -3.74 -8.42
CA LYS A 11 14.76 -5.19 -8.24
C LYS A 11 13.96 -5.94 -9.31
N TYR A 12 12.78 -5.45 -9.66
CA TYR A 12 11.82 -6.13 -10.54
C TYR A 12 11.56 -5.30 -11.81
N LYS A 13 12.52 -5.30 -12.73
CA LYS A 13 12.51 -4.46 -13.95
C LYS A 13 11.36 -4.76 -14.91
N ASN A 14 10.78 -5.96 -14.86
CA ASN A 14 9.67 -6.37 -15.71
C ASN A 14 8.30 -5.98 -15.14
N ILE A 15 8.25 -5.33 -13.98
CA ILE A 15 7.03 -4.88 -13.32
C ILE A 15 6.99 -3.35 -13.36
N ASN A 16 5.86 -2.79 -13.78
CA ASN A 16 5.64 -1.36 -13.74
C ASN A 16 5.08 -0.95 -12.38
N TYR A 17 5.65 0.10 -11.81
CA TYR A 17 5.26 0.63 -10.50
C TYR A 17 4.67 2.04 -10.64
N ILE A 18 3.55 2.26 -9.96
CA ILE A 18 2.91 3.57 -9.89
C ILE A 18 2.78 3.96 -8.42
N GLY A 19 3.44 5.05 -8.04
CA GLY A 19 3.32 5.62 -6.71
C GLY A 19 2.30 6.76 -6.71
N ILE A 20 1.30 6.67 -5.83
CA ILE A 20 0.26 7.68 -5.67
C ILE A 20 0.48 8.39 -4.35
N GLU A 21 0.52 9.72 -4.39
CA GLU A 21 0.68 10.59 -3.23
C GLU A 21 -0.14 11.87 -3.41
N ARG A 22 -0.85 12.29 -2.38
CA ARG A 22 -1.66 13.52 -2.43
C ARG A 22 -0.91 14.79 -2.04
N PHE A 23 0.16 14.63 -1.24
CA PHE A 23 0.93 15.77 -0.71
C PHE A 23 2.12 16.13 -1.59
N ASP A 24 2.14 17.38 -2.07
CA ASP A 24 3.20 17.92 -2.93
C ASP A 24 4.59 17.79 -2.33
N SER A 25 4.73 18.10 -1.05
CA SER A 25 6.02 18.04 -0.36
C SER A 25 6.57 16.62 -0.23
N VAL A 26 5.71 15.62 -0.19
CA VAL A 26 6.09 14.21 -0.11
C VAL A 26 6.53 13.69 -1.47
N ILE A 27 5.73 13.94 -2.50
CA ILE A 27 6.04 13.49 -3.86
C ILE A 27 7.30 14.18 -4.40
N ALA A 28 7.49 15.48 -4.14
CA ALA A 28 8.71 16.21 -4.53
C ALA A 28 9.98 15.59 -3.90
N LYS A 29 9.91 15.16 -2.64
CA LYS A 29 11.03 14.45 -1.99
C LYS A 29 11.29 13.08 -2.59
N ALA A 30 10.26 12.38 -3.06
CA ALA A 30 10.41 11.09 -3.74
C ALA A 30 11.04 11.28 -5.12
N ILE A 31 10.55 12.22 -5.91
CA ILE A 31 11.09 12.53 -7.27
C ILE A 31 12.59 12.81 -7.25
N LYS A 32 13.06 13.59 -6.26
CA LYS A 32 14.51 13.92 -6.13
C LYS A 32 15.41 12.69 -5.93
N LYS A 33 14.86 11.56 -5.52
CA LYS A 33 15.61 10.32 -5.27
C LYS A 33 15.55 9.33 -6.42
N ILE A 34 14.63 9.53 -7.34
CA ILE A 34 14.40 8.61 -8.47
C ILE A 34 15.26 9.05 -9.64
N PRO A 35 16.24 8.22 -10.07
CA PRO A 35 17.02 8.52 -11.25
C PRO A 35 16.15 8.57 -12.51
N ASN A 36 16.45 9.49 -13.42
CA ASN A 36 15.74 9.62 -14.70
C ASN A 36 15.87 8.39 -15.63
N THR A 37 16.76 7.47 -15.28
CA THR A 37 17.03 6.23 -16.04
C THR A 37 16.09 5.08 -15.70
N ILE A 38 15.13 5.29 -14.79
CA ILE A 38 14.17 4.25 -14.39
C ILE A 38 12.88 4.39 -15.19
N ASP A 39 12.61 3.43 -16.07
CA ASP A 39 11.49 3.48 -17.02
C ASP A 39 10.21 2.91 -16.42
N ASN A 40 10.33 1.94 -15.50
CA ASN A 40 9.23 1.18 -14.92
C ASN A 40 8.67 1.78 -13.63
N LEU A 41 8.91 3.07 -13.38
CA LEU A 41 8.40 3.77 -12.19
C LEU A 41 7.78 5.11 -12.58
N LYS A 42 6.52 5.31 -12.19
CA LYS A 42 5.80 6.58 -12.33
C LYS A 42 5.32 7.06 -10.98
N LEU A 43 5.35 8.37 -10.76
CA LEU A 43 4.75 9.01 -9.59
C LEU A 43 3.61 9.93 -10.04
N ILE A 44 2.46 9.81 -9.37
CA ILE A 44 1.27 10.59 -9.67
C ILE A 44 0.82 11.32 -8.40
N ARG A 45 0.69 12.64 -8.53
CA ARG A 45 0.05 13.44 -7.49
C ARG A 45 -1.46 13.39 -7.65
N MET A 46 -2.13 12.67 -6.77
CA MET A 46 -3.59 12.59 -6.78
C MET A 46 -4.16 12.17 -5.43
N ASN A 47 -5.44 12.44 -5.23
CA ASN A 47 -6.20 11.85 -4.14
C ASN A 47 -6.63 10.44 -4.52
N ALA A 48 -6.40 9.46 -3.65
CA ALA A 48 -6.81 8.07 -3.89
C ALA A 48 -8.34 7.90 -4.05
N LEU A 49 -9.16 8.86 -3.63
CA LEU A 49 -10.60 8.88 -3.91
C LEU A 49 -10.94 8.96 -5.40
N ASP A 50 -10.02 9.44 -6.22
CA ASP A 50 -10.19 9.58 -7.67
C ASP A 50 -9.54 8.46 -8.48
N ILE A 51 -9.07 7.40 -7.81
CA ILE A 51 -8.27 6.35 -8.43
C ILE A 51 -9.01 5.62 -9.57
N ASP A 52 -10.29 5.39 -9.41
CA ASP A 52 -11.18 4.76 -10.38
C ASP A 52 -11.52 5.64 -11.59
N LYS A 53 -11.16 6.92 -11.55
CA LYS A 53 -11.25 7.84 -12.70
C LYS A 53 -10.00 7.81 -13.59
N VAL A 54 -8.89 7.27 -13.07
CA VAL A 54 -7.59 7.28 -13.73
C VAL A 54 -7.19 5.89 -14.22
N PHE A 55 -7.51 4.85 -13.45
CA PHE A 55 -7.13 3.48 -13.75
C PHE A 55 -8.36 2.58 -13.97
N SER A 56 -8.24 1.62 -14.89
CA SER A 56 -9.30 0.63 -15.17
C SER A 56 -8.71 -0.64 -15.74
N LYS A 57 -8.94 -1.78 -15.08
CA LYS A 57 -8.55 -3.13 -15.53
C LYS A 57 -7.07 -3.29 -15.94
N GLU A 58 -6.17 -2.65 -15.21
CA GLU A 58 -4.74 -2.63 -15.54
C GLU A 58 -3.83 -2.88 -14.33
N ILE A 59 -4.38 -2.97 -13.13
CA ILE A 59 -3.62 -3.15 -11.89
C ILE A 59 -3.59 -4.63 -11.50
N ASP A 60 -2.41 -5.12 -11.15
CA ASP A 60 -2.19 -6.49 -10.68
C ASP A 60 -2.15 -6.59 -9.15
N LEU A 61 -1.62 -5.55 -8.47
CA LEU A 61 -1.44 -5.54 -7.01
C LEU A 61 -1.46 -4.10 -6.49
N ILE A 62 -2.14 -3.89 -5.37
CA ILE A 62 -2.13 -2.62 -4.64
C ILE A 62 -1.35 -2.80 -3.34
N TYR A 63 -0.34 -1.94 -3.12
CA TYR A 63 0.38 -1.82 -1.85
C TYR A 63 -0.18 -0.68 -1.01
N LEU A 64 -0.60 -0.97 0.21
CA LEU A 64 -1.06 -0.01 1.20
C LEU A 64 -0.05 0.05 2.36
N ASN A 65 0.96 0.89 2.24
CA ASN A 65 2.05 0.96 3.20
C ASN A 65 1.91 2.18 4.12
N PHE A 66 1.67 1.94 5.41
CA PHE A 66 1.63 2.97 6.47
C PHE A 66 0.71 4.15 6.14
N SER A 67 -0.49 3.83 5.65
CA SER A 67 -1.53 4.83 5.40
C SER A 67 -2.09 5.40 6.71
N ASP A 68 -2.69 6.59 6.62
CA ASP A 68 -3.29 7.27 7.76
C ASP A 68 -4.34 6.39 8.46
N PRO A 69 -4.23 6.16 9.79
CA PRO A 69 -5.11 5.24 10.50
C PRO A 69 -6.50 5.80 10.81
N TRP A 70 -6.69 7.13 10.72
CA TRP A 70 -7.97 7.80 10.99
C TRP A 70 -8.67 7.28 12.25
N PRO A 71 -8.17 7.59 13.47
CA PRO A 71 -8.54 6.87 14.71
C PRO A 71 -9.99 7.13 15.17
N LYS A 72 -10.63 8.22 14.72
CA LYS A 72 -12.02 8.54 15.10
C LYS A 72 -13.00 7.79 14.20
N LYS A 73 -13.98 7.08 14.78
CA LYS A 73 -15.01 6.29 14.06
C LYS A 73 -15.67 7.06 12.89
N ARG A 74 -15.98 8.34 13.09
CA ARG A 74 -16.57 9.20 12.05
C ARG A 74 -15.68 9.36 10.79
N TRP A 75 -14.39 8.99 10.86
CA TRP A 75 -13.43 9.09 9.78
C TRP A 75 -13.02 7.74 9.19
N TYR A 76 -13.58 6.62 9.64
CA TYR A 76 -13.22 5.28 9.14
C TYR A 76 -13.39 5.15 7.64
N ASN A 77 -14.35 5.85 7.04
CA ASN A 77 -14.52 5.91 5.58
C ASN A 77 -13.32 6.51 4.83
N ARG A 78 -12.39 7.18 5.52
CA ARG A 78 -11.15 7.71 4.95
C ARG A 78 -10.00 6.70 4.94
N ARG A 79 -10.13 5.59 5.64
CA ARG A 79 -9.15 4.49 5.63
C ARG A 79 -9.09 3.88 4.24
N LEU A 80 -7.88 3.61 3.73
CA LEU A 80 -7.70 3.05 2.38
C LEU A 80 -8.20 1.60 2.24
N THR A 81 -8.55 0.95 3.34
CA THR A 81 -9.23 -0.35 3.40
C THR A 81 -10.71 -0.24 3.73
N SER A 82 -11.29 0.97 3.75
CA SER A 82 -12.72 1.14 3.94
C SER A 82 -13.51 0.61 2.74
N ARG A 83 -14.78 0.28 2.95
CA ARG A 83 -15.67 -0.22 1.90
C ARG A 83 -15.71 0.71 0.67
N ILE A 84 -15.67 2.04 0.90
CA ILE A 84 -15.63 3.04 -0.18
C ILE A 84 -14.42 2.84 -1.09
N PHE A 85 -13.24 2.64 -0.52
CA PHE A 85 -12.03 2.41 -1.32
C PHE A 85 -12.00 1.01 -1.94
N LEU A 86 -12.44 -0.03 -1.20
CA LEU A 86 -12.48 -1.39 -1.73
C LEU A 86 -13.43 -1.50 -2.93
N ASP A 87 -14.57 -0.78 -2.92
CA ASP A 87 -15.47 -0.70 -4.07
C ASP A 87 -14.80 -0.05 -5.29
N LYS A 88 -14.01 1.02 -5.07
CA LYS A 88 -13.25 1.66 -6.14
C LYS A 88 -12.15 0.76 -6.70
N TYR A 89 -11.46 0.02 -5.85
CA TYR A 89 -10.39 -0.89 -6.28
C TYR A 89 -10.90 -2.02 -7.16
N ASP A 90 -12.16 -2.43 -7.01
CA ASP A 90 -12.77 -3.51 -7.79
C ASP A 90 -12.67 -3.28 -9.32
N SER A 91 -12.76 -2.05 -9.78
CA SER A 91 -12.67 -1.68 -11.20
C SER A 91 -11.25 -1.56 -11.74
N LEU A 92 -10.24 -1.51 -10.86
CA LEU A 92 -8.85 -1.26 -11.23
C LEU A 92 -8.12 -2.53 -11.67
N PHE A 93 -8.48 -3.66 -11.06
CA PHE A 93 -7.75 -4.91 -11.25
C PHE A 93 -8.02 -5.51 -12.63
N LYS A 94 -6.94 -5.99 -13.24
CA LYS A 94 -6.97 -6.66 -14.54
C LYS A 94 -7.69 -8.00 -14.43
N ASP A 95 -7.31 -8.82 -13.47
CA ASP A 95 -7.83 -10.16 -13.24
C ASP A 95 -8.09 -10.38 -11.74
N THR A 96 -7.18 -11.08 -11.08
CA THR A 96 -7.25 -11.34 -9.64
C THR A 96 -6.96 -10.06 -8.85
N LYS A 97 -7.83 -9.73 -7.92
CA LYS A 97 -7.68 -8.57 -7.03
C LYS A 97 -6.70 -8.93 -5.92
N ARG A 98 -5.61 -8.16 -5.78
CA ARG A 98 -4.56 -8.40 -4.77
C ARG A 98 -4.23 -7.12 -4.04
N ILE A 99 -4.23 -7.19 -2.72
CA ILE A 99 -3.87 -6.08 -1.84
C ILE A 99 -2.86 -6.59 -0.83
N GLU A 100 -1.73 -5.92 -0.72
CA GLU A 100 -0.75 -6.12 0.35
C GLU A 100 -0.74 -4.89 1.24
N MET A 101 -0.82 -5.10 2.55
CA MET A 101 -0.88 -4.01 3.51
C MET A 101 0.18 -4.18 4.60
N LYS A 102 0.85 -3.07 4.92
CA LYS A 102 1.69 -2.92 6.11
C LYS A 102 1.28 -1.69 6.90
N THR A 103 1.22 -1.83 8.21
CA THR A 103 0.94 -0.72 9.13
C THR A 103 1.57 -0.97 10.50
N ASP A 104 1.87 0.11 11.22
CA ASP A 104 2.27 0.09 12.63
C ASP A 104 1.07 0.30 13.57
N ASN A 105 -0.12 0.53 13.02
CA ASN A 105 -1.33 0.80 13.78
C ASN A 105 -2.23 -0.43 13.86
N GLU A 106 -2.37 -0.99 15.06
CA GLU A 106 -3.14 -2.21 15.32
C GLU A 106 -4.64 -2.04 15.01
N ASP A 107 -5.23 -0.91 15.40
CA ASP A 107 -6.65 -0.64 15.15
C ASP A 107 -6.97 -0.59 13.64
N LEU A 108 -6.11 0.06 12.85
CA LEU A 108 -6.22 0.03 11.39
C LEU A 108 -6.04 -1.38 10.84
N PHE A 109 -5.12 -2.17 11.40
CA PHE A 109 -4.88 -3.54 10.96
C PHE A 109 -6.08 -4.44 11.20
N ILE A 110 -6.63 -4.44 12.42
CA ILE A 110 -7.82 -5.23 12.76
C ILE A 110 -9.02 -4.82 11.89
N TYR A 111 -9.28 -3.52 11.77
CA TYR A 111 -10.30 -2.99 10.87
C TYR A 111 -10.13 -3.50 9.43
N SER A 112 -8.90 -3.54 8.94
CA SER A 112 -8.61 -3.98 7.57
C SER A 112 -8.83 -5.48 7.37
N LEU A 113 -8.50 -6.30 8.38
CA LEU A 113 -8.84 -7.74 8.36
C LEU A 113 -10.36 -7.95 8.24
N GLU A 114 -11.14 -7.21 9.02
CA GLU A 114 -12.60 -7.29 9.00
C GLU A 114 -13.18 -6.85 7.66
N THR A 115 -12.84 -5.65 7.19
CA THR A 115 -13.42 -5.08 5.97
C THR A 115 -13.04 -5.85 4.71
N LEU A 116 -11.81 -6.35 4.60
CA LEU A 116 -11.37 -7.18 3.48
C LEU A 116 -12.08 -8.56 3.50
N SER A 117 -12.22 -9.16 4.69
CA SER A 117 -12.95 -10.42 4.85
C SER A 117 -14.42 -10.26 4.46
N GLU A 118 -15.09 -9.22 4.94
CA GLU A 118 -16.49 -8.90 4.58
C GLU A 118 -16.68 -8.68 3.06
N LYS A 119 -15.65 -8.14 2.38
CA LYS A 119 -15.65 -7.95 0.92
C LYS A 119 -15.33 -9.23 0.16
N GLY A 120 -15.11 -10.35 0.85
CA GLY A 120 -14.86 -11.66 0.27
C GLY A 120 -13.42 -11.88 -0.20
N TYR A 121 -12.45 -11.14 0.33
CA TYR A 121 -11.04 -11.43 0.12
C TYR A 121 -10.60 -12.61 1.00
N ASN A 122 -9.82 -13.51 0.42
CA ASN A 122 -9.08 -14.52 1.16
C ASN A 122 -7.83 -13.87 1.73
N LEU A 123 -7.70 -13.91 3.05
CA LEU A 123 -6.56 -13.34 3.76
C LEU A 123 -5.49 -14.40 4.00
N SER A 124 -4.25 -14.03 3.76
CA SER A 124 -3.07 -14.88 3.98
C SER A 124 -1.89 -14.03 4.45
N ASP A 125 -0.81 -14.69 4.83
CA ASP A 125 0.40 -14.03 5.32
C ASP A 125 0.12 -12.96 6.38
N ILE A 126 -0.81 -13.28 7.30
CA ILE A 126 -1.20 -12.40 8.40
C ILE A 126 -0.10 -12.44 9.46
N SER A 127 0.50 -11.31 9.75
CA SER A 127 1.54 -11.19 10.76
C SER A 127 1.32 -9.98 11.67
N PHE A 128 1.43 -10.21 12.99
CA PHE A 128 1.43 -9.17 14.02
C PHE A 128 2.84 -8.61 14.29
N ASN A 129 3.87 -9.25 13.72
CA ASN A 129 5.25 -8.78 13.75
C ASN A 129 6.00 -9.29 12.52
N TYR A 130 5.81 -8.61 11.41
CA TYR A 130 6.28 -9.02 10.08
C TYR A 130 7.81 -9.26 10.01
N HIS A 131 8.59 -8.43 10.69
CA HIS A 131 10.05 -8.51 10.70
C HIS A 131 10.62 -9.68 11.51
N LYS A 132 9.81 -10.31 12.38
CA LYS A 132 10.22 -11.54 13.07
C LYS A 132 10.03 -12.80 12.23
N THR A 133 9.10 -12.74 11.28
CA THR A 133 8.69 -13.90 10.49
C THR A 133 9.22 -13.88 9.06
N HIS A 134 9.67 -12.72 8.60
CA HIS A 134 10.14 -12.51 7.22
C HIS A 134 11.55 -11.89 7.20
N THR A 135 12.37 -12.36 6.27
CA THR A 135 13.71 -11.83 5.97
C THR A 135 13.75 -11.29 4.54
N ASP A 136 14.79 -10.54 4.21
CA ASP A 136 14.98 -9.94 2.86
C ASP A 136 13.81 -9.08 2.37
N ILE A 137 13.27 -8.26 3.28
CA ILE A 137 12.13 -7.39 3.03
C ILE A 137 12.60 -6.06 2.45
N ILE A 138 11.98 -5.63 1.36
CA ILE A 138 12.11 -4.24 0.90
C ILE A 138 11.31 -3.33 1.83
N MET A 139 12.02 -2.48 2.56
CA MET A 139 11.42 -1.60 3.57
C MET A 139 11.32 -0.15 3.10
N SER A 140 10.22 0.50 3.47
CA SER A 140 10.15 1.96 3.40
C SER A 140 11.09 2.61 4.43
N GLU A 141 11.45 3.88 4.24
CA GLU A 141 12.23 4.63 5.24
C GLU A 141 11.51 4.74 6.59
N TYR A 142 10.18 4.82 6.55
CA TYR A 142 9.34 4.84 7.73
C TYR A 142 9.40 3.51 8.48
N GLU A 143 9.25 2.41 7.75
CA GLU A 143 9.32 1.05 8.26
C GLU A 143 10.67 0.74 8.93
N MET A 144 11.79 1.11 8.27
CA MET A 144 13.13 0.97 8.85
C MET A 144 13.26 1.67 10.20
N ARG A 145 12.75 2.90 10.29
CA ARG A 145 12.78 3.66 11.55
C ARG A 145 12.00 2.96 12.65
N PHE A 146 10.78 2.50 12.36
CA PHE A 146 9.92 1.81 13.33
C PHE A 146 10.51 0.48 13.80
N THR A 147 11.10 -0.28 12.87
CA THR A 147 11.78 -1.54 13.21
C THR A 147 12.98 -1.30 14.11
N ASN A 148 13.78 -0.26 13.84
CA ASN A 148 14.92 0.12 14.69
C ASN A 148 14.48 0.58 16.09
N GLU A 149 13.28 1.14 16.22
CA GLU A 149 12.67 1.50 17.50
C GLU A 149 12.03 0.29 18.22
N GLY A 150 12.13 -0.93 17.68
CA GLY A 150 11.58 -2.15 18.26
C GLY A 150 10.05 -2.25 18.17
N LYS A 151 9.41 -1.45 17.32
CA LYS A 151 7.96 -1.46 17.13
C LYS A 151 7.54 -2.54 16.14
N ASN A 152 6.37 -3.12 16.39
CA ASN A 152 5.79 -4.11 15.50
C ASN A 152 5.32 -3.48 14.18
N VAL A 153 5.47 -4.23 13.11
CA VAL A 153 4.84 -3.97 11.82
C VAL A 153 3.85 -5.09 11.54
N TYR A 154 2.59 -4.73 11.40
CA TYR A 154 1.51 -5.62 11.01
C TYR A 154 1.49 -5.76 9.50
N HIS A 155 1.23 -6.98 9.02
CA HIS A 155 1.18 -7.30 7.61
C HIS A 155 0.00 -8.22 7.30
N LEU A 156 -0.59 -8.05 6.14
CA LEU A 156 -1.53 -8.98 5.53
C LEU A 156 -1.39 -8.98 4.00
N PHE A 157 -1.71 -10.11 3.40
CA PHE A 157 -1.96 -10.24 1.97
C PHE A 157 -3.41 -10.69 1.77
N ALA A 158 -4.13 -10.00 0.89
CA ALA A 158 -5.52 -10.26 0.58
C ALA A 158 -5.70 -10.53 -0.92
N GLN A 159 -6.44 -11.56 -1.27
CA GLN A 159 -6.68 -11.94 -2.65
C GLN A 159 -8.13 -12.32 -2.89
N LYS A 160 -8.69 -11.87 -4.02
CA LYS A 160 -10.03 -12.22 -4.48
C LYS A 160 -10.03 -12.41 -6.00
N LYS A 161 -10.73 -13.43 -6.50
CA LYS A 161 -11.01 -13.62 -7.92
C LYS A 161 -12.05 -12.63 -8.43
#